data_45a9bd0dfe1d80aad1e29ba7f9323930
#
_entry.id   45a9bd0dfe1d80aad1e29ba7f9323930
#
_cell.length_a   1.000
_cell.length_b   1.000
_cell.length_c   1.000
_cell.angle_alpha   90.00
_cell.angle_beta   90.00
_cell.angle_gamma   90.00
#
_symmetry.space_group_name_H-M   'P 1'
#
loop_
_entity.id
_entity.type
_entity.pdbx_description
1 polymer ?
#
loop_
_entity_poly.entity_id
_entity_poly.type
_entity_poly.pdbx_seq_one_letter_code
_entity_poly.pdbx_strand_id
1 'polypeptide(L)'
;MNLRAWQLRPQAAAAERALTNGGCGPLLARVLAGRGCTGPAQAQALLGEGAPLSDPFLMKDMDKAVARLQAAIEEEQPIVIFGDYDVDGVSATAILFEALSNLGAQVKCMLPSRDGGGYGINREVLQKLASKGYSLVVTVDNGISAVEEAGYAKELGIDLVITDHHLPPDPLPEAVAVVDPQRPDDESPFKDLCGAGVAFKLAAALEGADPAELLDMYGDLAALGTIADVMPLTGENRTLVREGLAVLQDTMRPGLQALLEAGGYTGKPVTAETVSYGLAPRINAAGRMDTAAVALKLLLCENEEQAAGIAARLS
;
A
#
# COMPACT_ATOMS: atom_id res chain seq x y z
N MET A 1 37.44 -1.04 19.82
CA MET A 1 36.46 -1.62 18.89
C MET A 1 35.97 -2.95 19.49
N ASN A 2 34.73 -3.01 20.04
CA ASN A 2 34.16 -4.27 20.46
C ASN A 2 33.73 -5.03 19.23
N LEU A 3 34.50 -6.02 18.81
CA LEU A 3 34.10 -6.97 17.78
C LEU A 3 32.88 -7.74 18.29
N ARG A 4 31.71 -7.48 17.71
CA ARG A 4 30.50 -8.28 18.00
C ARG A 4 30.78 -9.72 17.60
N ALA A 5 30.69 -10.65 18.57
CA ALA A 5 30.85 -12.06 18.27
C ALA A 5 29.70 -12.54 17.37
N TRP A 6 30.01 -13.28 16.33
CA TRP A 6 29.02 -13.95 15.49
C TRP A 6 28.36 -15.06 16.30
N GLN A 7 27.03 -15.07 16.34
CA GLN A 7 26.25 -16.16 16.93
C GLN A 7 25.51 -16.89 15.81
N LEU A 8 25.76 -18.18 15.71
CA LEU A 8 24.98 -19.06 14.83
C LEU A 8 23.59 -19.26 15.46
N ARG A 9 22.54 -19.16 14.64
CA ARG A 9 21.20 -19.52 15.07
C ARG A 9 21.19 -21.02 15.49
N PRO A 10 20.42 -21.39 16.54
CA PRO A 10 20.25 -22.79 16.92
C PRO A 10 19.80 -23.62 15.71
N GLN A 11 20.33 -24.83 15.61
CA GLN A 11 19.92 -25.76 14.54
C GLN A 11 18.51 -26.26 14.80
N ALA A 12 17.63 -26.09 13.82
CA ALA A 12 16.29 -26.66 13.81
C ALA A 12 16.30 -28.03 13.11
N ALA A 13 17.00 -29.02 13.71
CA ALA A 13 17.30 -30.32 13.08
C ALA A 13 16.03 -31.08 12.61
N ALA A 14 14.89 -30.91 13.27
CA ALA A 14 13.63 -31.53 12.82
C ALA A 14 13.11 -30.88 11.54
N ALA A 15 13.14 -29.54 11.48
CA ALA A 15 12.74 -28.77 10.29
C ALA A 15 13.70 -29.03 9.12
N GLU A 16 15.02 -29.02 9.36
CA GLU A 16 16.02 -29.35 8.33
C GLU A 16 15.77 -30.74 7.71
N ARG A 17 15.48 -31.77 8.55
CA ARG A 17 15.14 -33.10 8.06
C ARG A 17 13.83 -33.12 7.25
N ALA A 18 12.78 -32.44 7.74
CA ALA A 18 11.50 -32.37 7.03
C ALA A 18 11.67 -31.71 5.65
N LEU A 19 12.41 -30.62 5.58
CA LEU A 19 12.70 -29.90 4.34
C LEU A 19 13.57 -30.73 3.38
N THR A 20 14.58 -31.44 3.90
CA THR A 20 15.44 -32.31 3.08
C THR A 20 14.64 -33.49 2.51
N ASN A 21 13.78 -34.10 3.33
CA ASN A 21 12.89 -35.18 2.90
C ASN A 21 11.86 -34.68 1.86
N GLY A 22 11.51 -33.39 1.90
CA GLY A 22 10.66 -32.72 0.93
C GLY A 22 11.38 -32.24 -0.34
N GLY A 23 12.64 -32.63 -0.54
CA GLY A 23 13.40 -32.37 -1.78
C GLY A 23 14.32 -31.15 -1.75
N CYS A 24 14.40 -30.43 -0.62
CA CYS A 24 15.36 -29.33 -0.50
C CYS A 24 16.78 -29.87 -0.34
N GLY A 25 17.74 -29.29 -1.05
CA GLY A 25 19.16 -29.60 -0.80
C GLY A 25 19.57 -29.22 0.64
N PRO A 26 20.57 -29.90 1.25
CA PRO A 26 20.91 -29.75 2.67
C PRO A 26 21.20 -28.32 3.11
N LEU A 27 21.91 -27.53 2.27
CA LEU A 27 22.21 -26.12 2.56
C LEU A 27 20.94 -25.25 2.53
N LEU A 28 20.10 -25.45 1.52
CA LEU A 28 18.83 -24.73 1.39
C LEU A 28 17.90 -25.07 2.56
N ALA A 29 17.77 -26.36 2.92
CA ALA A 29 16.97 -26.81 4.06
C ALA A 29 17.41 -26.13 5.36
N ARG A 30 18.71 -26.01 5.58
CA ARG A 30 19.27 -25.33 6.77
C ARG A 30 18.97 -23.83 6.78
N VAL A 31 19.09 -23.14 5.64
CA VAL A 31 18.76 -21.71 5.50
C VAL A 31 17.26 -21.48 5.74
N LEU A 32 16.41 -22.30 5.14
CA LEU A 32 14.95 -22.20 5.29
C LEU A 32 14.51 -22.50 6.73
N ALA A 33 15.06 -23.53 7.34
CA ALA A 33 14.82 -23.85 8.76
C ALA A 33 15.24 -22.69 9.68
N GLY A 34 16.38 -22.07 9.40
CA GLY A 34 16.87 -20.88 10.10
C GLY A 34 15.98 -19.64 9.90
N ARG A 35 15.12 -19.64 8.88
CA ARG A 35 14.10 -18.61 8.60
C ARG A 35 12.71 -18.99 9.12
N GLY A 36 12.59 -20.10 9.86
CA GLY A 36 11.34 -20.53 10.47
C GLY A 36 10.49 -21.49 9.63
N CYS A 37 10.95 -21.91 8.44
CA CYS A 37 10.25 -22.92 7.67
C CYS A 37 10.38 -24.29 8.37
N THR A 38 9.25 -24.92 8.69
CA THR A 38 9.22 -26.21 9.40
C THR A 38 8.94 -27.40 8.49
N GLY A 39 8.53 -27.14 7.23
CA GLY A 39 8.22 -28.20 6.27
C GLY A 39 8.14 -27.73 4.82
N PRO A 40 7.96 -28.67 3.86
CA PRO A 40 7.97 -28.40 2.42
C PRO A 40 6.96 -27.37 1.96
N ALA A 41 5.74 -27.35 2.52
CA ALA A 41 4.69 -26.41 2.13
C ALA A 41 5.11 -24.95 2.41
N GLN A 42 5.73 -24.67 3.56
CA GLN A 42 6.24 -23.34 3.88
C GLN A 42 7.44 -22.96 3.01
N ALA A 43 8.31 -23.95 2.71
CA ALA A 43 9.41 -23.73 1.76
C ALA A 43 8.89 -23.36 0.37
N GLN A 44 7.86 -24.08 -0.11
CA GLN A 44 7.23 -23.79 -1.38
C GLN A 44 6.56 -22.40 -1.41
N ALA A 45 5.88 -22.03 -0.33
CA ALA A 45 5.29 -20.70 -0.21
C ALA A 45 6.34 -19.58 -0.25
N LEU A 46 7.53 -19.83 0.36
CA LEU A 46 8.62 -18.85 0.38
C LEU A 46 9.43 -18.80 -0.91
N LEU A 47 9.67 -19.95 -1.56
CA LEU A 47 10.49 -20.06 -2.78
C LEU A 47 9.66 -19.97 -4.07
N GLY A 48 8.38 -20.29 -3.97
CA GLY A 48 7.45 -20.32 -5.10
C GLY A 48 6.92 -18.94 -5.48
N GLU A 49 5.79 -18.94 -6.14
CA GLU A 49 5.17 -17.76 -6.75
C GLU A 49 4.43 -16.84 -5.77
N GLY A 50 4.33 -17.20 -4.52
CA GLY A 50 3.51 -16.54 -3.51
C GLY A 50 2.16 -17.24 -3.32
N ALA A 51 1.26 -16.63 -2.55
CA ALA A 51 -0.11 -17.07 -2.40
C ALA A 51 -1.00 -16.38 -3.46
N PRO A 52 -2.08 -17.02 -3.92
CA PRO A 52 -3.09 -16.31 -4.70
C PRO A 52 -3.64 -15.12 -3.92
N LEU A 53 -4.01 -14.07 -4.62
CA LEU A 53 -4.66 -12.92 -4.03
C LEU A 53 -6.09 -13.33 -3.62
N SER A 54 -6.45 -13.08 -2.37
CA SER A 54 -7.78 -13.43 -1.85
C SER A 54 -8.86 -12.47 -2.34
N ASP A 55 -10.10 -12.93 -2.28
CA ASP A 55 -11.27 -12.08 -2.52
C ASP A 55 -11.25 -10.87 -1.57
N PRO A 56 -11.31 -9.64 -2.10
CA PRO A 56 -11.32 -8.41 -1.29
C PRO A 56 -12.48 -8.36 -0.29
N PHE A 57 -13.63 -8.95 -0.61
CA PHE A 57 -14.80 -8.95 0.25
C PHE A 57 -14.67 -9.84 1.50
N LEU A 58 -13.57 -10.58 1.64
CA LEU A 58 -13.22 -11.24 2.90
C LEU A 58 -12.69 -10.25 3.95
N MET A 59 -12.28 -9.04 3.54
CA MET A 59 -11.89 -7.98 4.47
C MET A 59 -13.14 -7.35 5.09
N LYS A 60 -13.09 -7.14 6.38
CA LYS A 60 -14.21 -6.57 7.14
C LYS A 60 -14.58 -5.18 6.63
N ASP A 61 -15.89 -4.91 6.52
CA ASP A 61 -16.48 -3.65 6.03
C ASP A 61 -16.12 -3.27 4.57
N MET A 62 -15.47 -4.15 3.80
CA MET A 62 -15.21 -3.91 2.38
C MET A 62 -16.50 -3.71 1.59
N ASP A 63 -17.52 -4.49 1.88
CA ASP A 63 -18.86 -4.37 1.30
C ASP A 63 -19.48 -2.99 1.55
N LYS A 64 -19.36 -2.46 2.77
CA LYS A 64 -19.85 -1.14 3.13
C LYS A 64 -19.06 -0.01 2.46
N ALA A 65 -17.71 -0.15 2.40
CA ALA A 65 -16.85 0.79 1.71
C ALA A 65 -17.22 0.89 0.24
N VAL A 66 -17.35 -0.25 -0.44
CA VAL A 66 -17.74 -0.32 -1.86
C VAL A 66 -19.14 0.28 -2.06
N ALA A 67 -20.13 -0.13 -1.27
CA ALA A 67 -21.49 0.38 -1.39
C ALA A 67 -21.55 1.91 -1.23
N ARG A 68 -20.80 2.48 -0.25
CA ARG A 68 -20.78 3.94 -0.02
C ARG A 68 -20.12 4.69 -1.15
N LEU A 69 -19.03 4.15 -1.70
CA LEU A 69 -18.32 4.78 -2.82
C LEU A 69 -19.09 4.68 -4.11
N GLN A 70 -19.74 3.55 -4.40
CA GLN A 70 -20.61 3.38 -5.56
C GLN A 70 -21.80 4.35 -5.52
N ALA A 71 -22.46 4.50 -4.36
CA ALA A 71 -23.52 5.50 -4.20
C ALA A 71 -23.03 6.93 -4.48
N ALA A 72 -21.80 7.27 -4.04
CA ALA A 72 -21.22 8.58 -4.34
C ALA A 72 -20.95 8.77 -5.84
N ILE A 73 -20.52 7.73 -6.55
CA ILE A 73 -20.31 7.78 -7.99
C ILE A 73 -21.65 7.98 -8.72
N GLU A 74 -22.67 7.21 -8.37
CA GLU A 74 -24.01 7.29 -8.97
C GLU A 74 -24.68 8.65 -8.74
N GLU A 75 -24.45 9.27 -7.58
CA GLU A 75 -24.98 10.59 -7.19
C GLU A 75 -24.08 11.76 -7.64
N GLU A 76 -23.00 11.49 -8.37
CA GLU A 76 -21.98 12.49 -8.75
C GLU A 76 -21.42 13.27 -7.55
N GLN A 77 -21.43 12.65 -6.35
CA GLN A 77 -20.94 13.24 -5.12
C GLN A 77 -19.40 13.31 -5.13
N PRO A 78 -18.79 14.49 -4.87
CA PRO A 78 -17.34 14.59 -4.82
C PRO A 78 -16.72 13.76 -3.68
N ILE A 79 -15.72 12.97 -4.01
CA ILE A 79 -14.97 12.12 -3.08
C ILE A 79 -13.60 12.76 -2.78
N VAL A 80 -13.24 12.88 -1.52
CA VAL A 80 -11.88 13.28 -1.12
C VAL A 80 -11.12 12.05 -0.67
N ILE A 81 -9.99 11.74 -1.32
CA ILE A 81 -9.01 10.78 -0.82
C ILE A 81 -8.03 11.53 0.06
N PHE A 82 -7.91 11.11 1.31
CA PHE A 82 -6.95 11.64 2.26
C PHE A 82 -5.89 10.56 2.54
N GLY A 83 -4.71 10.69 1.93
CA GLY A 83 -3.60 9.76 2.06
C GLY A 83 -2.59 10.15 3.14
N ASP A 84 -1.52 9.35 3.26
CA ASP A 84 -0.34 9.72 4.03
C ASP A 84 0.77 10.27 3.12
N TYR A 85 1.83 10.80 3.74
CA TYR A 85 2.91 11.53 3.04
C TYR A 85 4.07 10.65 2.58
N ASP A 86 4.17 9.43 3.05
CA ASP A 86 5.24 8.51 2.66
C ASP A 86 4.92 7.74 1.37
N VAL A 87 5.83 6.85 0.97
CA VAL A 87 5.70 6.11 -0.29
C VAL A 87 4.46 5.21 -0.30
N ASP A 88 4.12 4.60 0.83
CA ASP A 88 2.96 3.72 0.93
C ASP A 88 1.68 4.53 0.77
N GLY A 89 1.49 5.59 1.56
CA GLY A 89 0.33 6.46 1.48
C GLY A 89 0.18 7.15 0.12
N VAL A 90 1.29 7.60 -0.49
CA VAL A 90 1.26 8.19 -1.84
C VAL A 90 0.87 7.16 -2.90
N SER A 91 1.40 5.91 -2.80
CA SER A 91 1.04 4.82 -3.72
C SER A 91 -0.41 4.38 -3.53
N ALA A 92 -0.88 4.25 -2.29
CA ALA A 92 -2.27 3.96 -1.95
C ALA A 92 -3.23 5.03 -2.52
N THR A 93 -2.85 6.31 -2.37
CA THR A 93 -3.61 7.44 -2.93
C THR A 93 -3.68 7.37 -4.44
N ALA A 94 -2.57 7.05 -5.11
CA ALA A 94 -2.51 6.95 -6.56
C ALA A 94 -3.38 5.80 -7.09
N ILE A 95 -3.31 4.62 -6.48
CA ILE A 95 -4.14 3.46 -6.83
C ILE A 95 -5.63 3.81 -6.72
N LEU A 96 -6.06 4.33 -5.58
CA LEU A 96 -7.48 4.62 -5.36
C LEU A 96 -7.97 5.80 -6.23
N PHE A 97 -7.11 6.79 -6.47
CA PHE A 97 -7.44 7.90 -7.38
C PHE A 97 -7.70 7.40 -8.80
N GLU A 98 -6.85 6.55 -9.34
CA GLU A 98 -7.02 5.99 -10.69
C GLU A 98 -8.26 5.10 -10.76
N ALA A 99 -8.43 4.18 -9.79
CA ALA A 99 -9.60 3.31 -9.76
C ALA A 99 -10.93 4.09 -9.74
N LEU A 100 -11.06 5.07 -8.84
CA LEU A 100 -12.26 5.90 -8.77
C LEU A 100 -12.44 6.78 -10.02
N SER A 101 -11.35 7.32 -10.56
CA SER A 101 -11.40 8.15 -11.79
C SER A 101 -11.83 7.31 -13.01
N ASN A 102 -11.34 6.07 -13.13
CA ASN A 102 -11.76 5.15 -14.19
C ASN A 102 -13.24 4.78 -14.09
N LEU A 103 -13.81 4.78 -12.89
CA LEU A 103 -15.25 4.59 -12.64
C LEU A 103 -16.07 5.87 -12.82
N GLY A 104 -15.44 6.98 -13.22
CA GLY A 104 -16.12 8.25 -13.48
C GLY A 104 -16.38 9.12 -12.24
N ALA A 105 -15.79 8.80 -11.08
CA ALA A 105 -15.96 9.58 -9.87
C ALA A 105 -15.33 10.98 -9.95
N GLN A 106 -15.92 11.94 -9.26
CA GLN A 106 -15.32 13.24 -9.01
C GLN A 106 -14.36 13.17 -7.81
N VAL A 107 -13.07 13.00 -8.06
CA VAL A 107 -12.09 12.72 -7.02
C VAL A 107 -11.14 13.89 -6.77
N LYS A 108 -10.82 14.12 -5.51
CA LYS A 108 -9.78 15.04 -5.08
C LYS A 108 -8.86 14.37 -4.07
N CYS A 109 -7.55 14.46 -4.30
CA CYS A 109 -6.55 13.98 -3.35
C CYS A 109 -6.09 15.09 -2.40
N MET A 110 -5.89 14.73 -1.15
CA MET A 110 -5.23 15.54 -0.13
C MET A 110 -4.21 14.68 0.61
N LEU A 111 -3.03 15.24 0.79
CA LEU A 111 -1.96 14.62 1.57
C LEU A 111 -1.53 15.60 2.66
N PRO A 112 -1.23 15.14 3.88
CA PRO A 112 -0.77 16.01 4.94
C PRO A 112 0.59 16.61 4.59
N SER A 113 0.84 17.85 5.05
CA SER A 113 2.17 18.39 5.06
C SER A 113 2.85 18.02 6.38
N ARG A 114 4.08 17.59 6.33
CA ARG A 114 4.84 17.17 7.53
C ARG A 114 4.98 18.28 8.58
N ASP A 115 4.92 19.54 8.15
CA ASP A 115 5.09 20.72 9.01
C ASP A 115 3.77 21.32 9.52
N GLY A 116 2.62 20.78 9.10
CA GLY A 116 1.33 21.41 9.36
C GLY A 116 0.28 20.49 9.97
N GLY A 117 0.35 20.16 11.24
CA GLY A 117 -0.82 19.66 11.96
C GLY A 117 -0.83 18.19 12.37
N GLY A 118 0.25 17.45 12.23
CA GLY A 118 0.34 16.08 12.75
C GLY A 118 0.07 14.99 11.70
N TYR A 119 0.15 13.75 12.14
CA TYR A 119 -0.09 12.54 11.36
C TYR A 119 -1.61 12.30 11.21
N GLY A 120 -2.05 11.89 10.02
CA GLY A 120 -3.42 11.50 9.75
C GLY A 120 -4.42 12.65 9.62
N ILE A 121 -5.70 12.26 9.48
CA ILE A 121 -6.80 13.21 9.38
C ILE A 121 -7.03 13.91 10.72
N ASN A 122 -7.30 15.22 10.69
CA ASN A 122 -7.50 16.02 11.88
C ASN A 122 -8.70 16.96 11.75
N ARG A 123 -9.10 17.57 12.87
CA ARG A 123 -10.29 18.46 12.96
C ARG A 123 -10.21 19.65 12.02
N GLU A 124 -9.02 20.25 11.84
CA GLU A 124 -8.83 21.40 10.96
C GLU A 124 -9.09 21.04 9.49
N VAL A 125 -8.55 19.89 9.05
CA VAL A 125 -8.80 19.35 7.71
C VAL A 125 -10.28 19.06 7.51
N LEU A 126 -10.95 18.39 8.45
CA LEU A 126 -12.37 18.07 8.37
C LEU A 126 -13.23 19.34 8.28
N GLN A 127 -12.94 20.34 9.12
CA GLN A 127 -13.65 21.62 9.09
C GLN A 127 -13.46 22.34 7.74
N LYS A 128 -12.25 22.33 7.19
CA LYS A 128 -11.95 22.89 5.87
C LYS A 128 -12.68 22.17 4.74
N LEU A 129 -12.80 20.84 4.82
CA LEU A 129 -13.55 20.04 3.86
C LEU A 129 -15.04 20.33 3.93
N ALA A 130 -15.63 20.31 5.14
CA ALA A 130 -17.04 20.68 5.36
C ALA A 130 -17.36 22.07 4.83
N SER A 131 -16.52 23.08 5.11
CA SER A 131 -16.70 24.44 4.62
C SER A 131 -16.69 24.59 3.10
N LYS A 132 -16.11 23.61 2.39
CA LYS A 132 -16.09 23.51 0.92
C LYS A 132 -17.17 22.63 0.34
N GLY A 133 -18.06 22.08 1.19
CA GLY A 133 -19.17 21.24 0.77
C GLY A 133 -18.81 19.78 0.51
N TYR A 134 -17.63 19.33 0.95
CA TYR A 134 -17.29 17.90 0.89
C TYR A 134 -17.97 17.15 2.04
N SER A 135 -18.63 16.04 1.71
CA SER A 135 -19.35 15.20 2.65
C SER A 135 -18.96 13.72 2.58
N LEU A 136 -17.94 13.37 1.80
CA LEU A 136 -17.35 12.03 1.77
C LEU A 136 -15.83 12.12 1.71
N VAL A 137 -15.18 11.47 2.67
CA VAL A 137 -13.72 11.33 2.74
C VAL A 137 -13.36 9.85 2.84
N VAL A 138 -12.44 9.42 2.01
CA VAL A 138 -11.79 8.11 2.11
C VAL A 138 -10.37 8.31 2.59
N THR A 139 -9.99 7.72 3.71
CA THR A 139 -8.59 7.70 4.13
C THR A 139 -7.89 6.50 3.54
N VAL A 140 -6.64 6.63 3.16
CA VAL A 140 -5.78 5.53 2.73
C VAL A 140 -4.45 5.58 3.48
N ASP A 141 -4.04 4.45 4.03
CA ASP A 141 -2.82 4.32 4.83
C ASP A 141 -2.81 5.21 6.10
N ASN A 142 -3.98 5.57 6.58
CA ASN A 142 -4.18 6.29 7.84
C ASN A 142 -5.66 6.28 8.24
N GLY A 143 -5.93 6.75 9.46
CA GLY A 143 -7.30 6.98 9.94
C GLY A 143 -7.77 5.97 10.97
N ILE A 144 -7.14 4.80 11.11
CA ILE A 144 -7.56 3.81 12.11
C ILE A 144 -7.46 4.34 13.55
N SER A 145 -6.54 5.24 13.83
CA SER A 145 -6.38 5.87 15.13
C SER A 145 -7.23 7.13 15.35
N ALA A 146 -7.96 7.59 14.33
CA ALA A 146 -8.70 8.86 14.34
C ALA A 146 -10.09 8.74 14.98
N VAL A 147 -10.16 8.23 16.22
CA VAL A 147 -11.43 7.95 16.93
C VAL A 147 -12.23 9.22 17.20
N GLU A 148 -11.56 10.27 17.73
CA GLU A 148 -12.21 11.54 18.00
C GLU A 148 -12.58 12.29 16.72
N GLU A 149 -11.73 12.21 15.72
CA GLU A 149 -11.93 12.86 14.43
C GLU A 149 -13.09 12.24 13.67
N ALA A 150 -13.31 10.93 13.78
CA ALA A 150 -14.46 10.25 13.18
C ALA A 150 -15.78 10.75 13.79
N GLY A 151 -15.84 10.90 15.12
CA GLY A 151 -16.98 11.52 15.78
C GLY A 151 -17.22 12.97 15.30
N TYR A 152 -16.15 13.74 15.17
CA TYR A 152 -16.24 15.12 14.68
C TYR A 152 -16.64 15.20 13.20
N ALA A 153 -16.17 14.29 12.35
CA ALA A 153 -16.59 14.21 10.95
C ALA A 153 -18.11 14.00 10.84
N LYS A 154 -18.66 13.11 11.66
CA LYS A 154 -20.09 12.84 11.74
C LYS A 154 -20.89 14.08 12.17
N GLU A 155 -20.39 14.86 13.15
CA GLU A 155 -21.02 16.14 13.56
C GLU A 155 -21.03 17.16 12.40
N LEU A 156 -20.02 17.14 11.53
CA LEU A 156 -19.93 17.99 10.35
C LEU A 156 -20.72 17.48 9.14
N GLY A 157 -21.37 16.30 9.24
CA GLY A 157 -22.07 15.65 8.12
C GLY A 157 -21.11 15.10 7.06
N ILE A 158 -19.90 14.72 7.45
CA ILE A 158 -18.93 14.04 6.60
C ILE A 158 -18.94 12.55 6.90
N ASP A 159 -19.23 11.73 5.89
CA ASP A 159 -19.03 10.29 5.94
C ASP A 159 -17.53 9.97 5.79
N LEU A 160 -17.01 9.12 6.68
CA LEU A 160 -15.68 8.58 6.56
C LEU A 160 -15.72 7.12 6.10
N VAL A 161 -14.90 6.79 5.12
CA VAL A 161 -14.49 5.43 4.79
C VAL A 161 -13.01 5.34 5.13
N ILE A 162 -12.65 4.53 6.10
CA ILE A 162 -11.27 4.38 6.56
C ILE A 162 -10.68 3.14 5.92
N THR A 163 -9.54 3.27 5.24
CA THR A 163 -8.70 2.14 4.82
C THR A 163 -7.31 2.32 5.40
N ASP A 164 -6.88 1.33 6.17
CA ASP A 164 -5.62 1.39 6.92
C ASP A 164 -5.05 -0.03 7.12
N HIS A 165 -3.85 -0.12 7.66
CA HIS A 165 -3.18 -1.39 7.99
C HIS A 165 -2.43 -1.33 9.33
N HIS A 166 -2.51 -0.20 10.03
CA HIS A 166 -1.89 -0.02 11.33
C HIS A 166 -2.71 -0.72 12.43
N LEU A 167 -2.10 -0.91 13.59
CA LEU A 167 -2.78 -1.54 14.73
C LEU A 167 -3.97 -0.71 15.20
N PRO A 168 -5.18 -1.29 15.21
CA PRO A 168 -6.39 -0.57 15.58
C PRO A 168 -6.45 -0.29 17.09
N PRO A 169 -7.02 0.84 17.50
CA PRO A 169 -7.37 1.12 18.89
C PRO A 169 -8.63 0.37 19.31
N ASP A 170 -8.91 0.40 20.61
CA ASP A 170 -10.20 0.01 21.18
C ASP A 170 -10.75 1.20 22.00
N PRO A 171 -11.88 1.80 21.60
CA PRO A 171 -12.76 1.45 20.47
C PRO A 171 -12.21 1.87 19.10
N LEU A 172 -12.76 1.26 18.03
CA LEU A 172 -12.54 1.67 16.65
C LEU A 172 -13.17 3.05 16.35
N PRO A 173 -12.66 3.79 15.32
CA PRO A 173 -13.33 5.00 14.83
C PRO A 173 -14.76 4.72 14.37
N GLU A 174 -15.69 5.62 14.72
CA GLU A 174 -17.08 5.54 14.28
C GLU A 174 -17.24 6.07 12.85
N ALA A 175 -16.91 5.25 11.85
CA ALA A 175 -16.97 5.56 10.42
C ALA A 175 -18.03 4.71 9.69
N VAL A 176 -18.36 5.06 8.45
CA VAL A 176 -19.27 4.27 7.60
C VAL A 176 -18.71 2.89 7.33
N ALA A 177 -17.41 2.83 7.07
CA ALA A 177 -16.65 1.59 6.91
C ALA A 177 -15.24 1.78 7.47
N VAL A 178 -14.69 0.70 8.06
CA VAL A 178 -13.31 0.64 8.53
C VAL A 178 -12.69 -0.63 7.96
N VAL A 179 -11.97 -0.51 6.87
CA VAL A 179 -11.29 -1.62 6.19
C VAL A 179 -9.86 -1.67 6.65
N ASP A 180 -9.54 -2.63 7.51
CA ASP A 180 -8.21 -2.81 8.06
C ASP A 180 -8.00 -4.29 8.42
N PRO A 181 -7.02 -4.97 7.81
CA PRO A 181 -6.78 -6.39 8.06
C PRO A 181 -6.29 -6.69 9.50
N GLN A 182 -5.80 -5.68 10.24
CA GLN A 182 -5.33 -5.85 11.63
C GLN A 182 -6.48 -5.83 12.65
N ARG A 183 -7.70 -5.52 12.24
CA ARG A 183 -8.85 -5.55 13.13
C ARG A 183 -9.06 -6.94 13.73
N PRO A 184 -9.40 -7.04 15.04
CA PRO A 184 -9.64 -8.34 15.69
C PRO A 184 -10.81 -9.14 15.11
N ASP A 185 -11.78 -8.45 14.48
CA ASP A 185 -12.98 -9.02 13.86
C ASP A 185 -12.87 -9.17 12.34
N ASP A 186 -11.71 -8.91 11.76
CA ASP A 186 -11.42 -9.18 10.34
C ASP A 186 -11.05 -10.65 10.13
N GLU A 187 -11.69 -11.30 9.18
CA GLU A 187 -11.53 -12.72 8.86
C GLU A 187 -10.73 -12.97 7.57
N SER A 188 -10.20 -11.91 6.97
CA SER A 188 -9.37 -12.07 5.76
C SER A 188 -8.15 -12.97 6.02
N PRO A 189 -7.75 -13.79 5.06
CA PRO A 189 -6.72 -14.82 5.27
C PRO A 189 -5.31 -14.24 5.37
N PHE A 190 -5.10 -12.98 4.96
CA PHE A 190 -3.80 -12.31 4.96
C PHE A 190 -3.87 -10.95 5.64
N LYS A 191 -3.04 -10.77 6.68
CA LYS A 191 -3.09 -9.61 7.58
C LYS A 191 -1.99 -8.57 7.33
N ASP A 192 -0.92 -8.96 6.63
CA ASP A 192 0.28 -8.14 6.49
C ASP A 192 0.26 -7.26 5.23
N LEU A 193 -0.92 -6.82 4.76
CA LEU A 193 -1.00 -5.82 3.68
C LEU A 193 -0.53 -4.45 4.21
N CYS A 194 0.14 -3.68 3.36
CA CYS A 194 0.38 -2.25 3.59
C CYS A 194 -0.81 -1.40 3.09
N GLY A 195 -0.78 -0.08 3.29
CA GLY A 195 -1.83 0.83 2.82
C GLY A 195 -2.10 0.74 1.31
N ALA A 196 -1.04 0.65 0.48
CA ALA A 196 -1.18 0.43 -0.96
C ALA A 196 -1.79 -0.94 -1.29
N GLY A 197 -1.49 -1.98 -0.50
CA GLY A 197 -2.10 -3.29 -0.64
C GLY A 197 -3.59 -3.29 -0.30
N VAL A 198 -4.01 -2.56 0.74
CA VAL A 198 -5.42 -2.38 1.09
C VAL A 198 -6.15 -1.55 0.02
N ALA A 199 -5.52 -0.47 -0.47
CA ALA A 199 -6.08 0.34 -1.56
C ALA A 199 -6.22 -0.48 -2.86
N PHE A 200 -5.27 -1.36 -3.18
CA PHE A 200 -5.36 -2.30 -4.30
C PHE A 200 -6.55 -3.26 -4.15
N LYS A 201 -6.78 -3.79 -2.95
CA LYS A 201 -7.95 -4.64 -2.68
C LYS A 201 -9.26 -3.86 -2.82
N LEU A 202 -9.32 -2.62 -2.34
CA LEU A 202 -10.51 -1.78 -2.50
C LEU A 202 -10.74 -1.45 -3.99
N ALA A 203 -9.70 -1.16 -4.76
CA ALA A 203 -9.82 -0.95 -6.20
C ALA A 203 -10.41 -2.19 -6.91
N ALA A 204 -9.92 -3.40 -6.58
CA ALA A 204 -10.46 -4.64 -7.14
C ALA A 204 -11.94 -4.87 -6.77
N ALA A 205 -12.32 -4.58 -5.52
CA ALA A 205 -13.69 -4.68 -5.06
C ALA A 205 -14.63 -3.68 -5.78
N LEU A 206 -14.17 -2.44 -5.99
CA LEU A 206 -14.92 -1.39 -6.69
C LEU A 206 -15.12 -1.72 -8.16
N GLU A 207 -14.11 -2.25 -8.84
CA GLU A 207 -14.17 -2.63 -10.25
C GLU A 207 -14.88 -3.96 -10.46
N GLY A 208 -15.13 -4.74 -9.38
CA GLY A 208 -15.74 -6.06 -9.46
C GLY A 208 -14.86 -7.07 -10.19
N ALA A 209 -13.54 -6.87 -10.16
CA ALA A 209 -12.53 -7.67 -10.87
C ALA A 209 -11.82 -8.64 -9.93
N ASP A 210 -11.31 -9.74 -10.47
CA ASP A 210 -10.33 -10.56 -9.76
C ASP A 210 -9.08 -9.71 -9.50
N PRO A 211 -8.58 -9.63 -8.25
CA PRO A 211 -7.37 -8.86 -7.96
C PRO A 211 -6.17 -9.22 -8.87
N ALA A 212 -6.05 -10.45 -9.31
CA ALA A 212 -4.99 -10.86 -10.22
C ALA A 212 -5.06 -10.18 -11.60
N GLU A 213 -6.26 -9.82 -12.06
CA GLU A 213 -6.47 -9.14 -13.36
C GLU A 213 -6.03 -7.66 -13.30
N LEU A 214 -5.96 -7.07 -12.12
CA LEU A 214 -5.56 -5.67 -11.93
C LEU A 214 -4.07 -5.48 -11.64
N LEU A 215 -3.29 -6.56 -11.58
CA LEU A 215 -1.85 -6.48 -11.34
C LEU A 215 -1.11 -5.68 -12.42
N ASP A 216 -1.51 -5.82 -13.68
CA ASP A 216 -0.92 -5.06 -14.79
C ASP A 216 -1.19 -3.54 -14.67
N MET A 217 -2.28 -3.15 -14.01
CA MET A 217 -2.69 -1.77 -13.89
C MET A 217 -2.12 -1.07 -12.63
N TYR A 218 -2.14 -1.76 -11.49
CA TYR A 218 -1.80 -1.16 -10.19
C TYR A 218 -0.65 -1.89 -9.47
N GLY A 219 -0.16 -3.00 -10.02
CA GLY A 219 0.84 -3.84 -9.36
C GLY A 219 2.16 -3.12 -9.10
N ASP A 220 2.60 -2.23 -9.98
CA ASP A 220 3.80 -1.42 -9.79
C ASP A 220 3.68 -0.51 -8.55
N LEU A 221 2.54 0.15 -8.36
CA LEU A 221 2.27 1.00 -7.19
C LEU A 221 2.09 0.16 -5.91
N ALA A 222 1.38 -0.97 -5.99
CA ALA A 222 1.21 -1.88 -4.85
C ALA A 222 2.55 -2.46 -4.38
N ALA A 223 3.43 -2.85 -5.32
CA ALA A 223 4.78 -3.31 -4.98
C ALA A 223 5.64 -2.19 -4.40
N LEU A 224 5.51 -0.97 -4.94
CA LEU A 224 6.25 0.20 -4.46
C LEU A 224 5.94 0.49 -2.98
N GLY A 225 4.65 0.56 -2.61
CA GLY A 225 4.21 0.74 -1.22
C GLY A 225 4.65 -0.42 -0.33
N THR A 226 4.35 -1.67 -0.72
CA THR A 226 4.67 -2.87 0.06
C THR A 226 6.16 -2.98 0.39
N ILE A 227 7.05 -2.66 -0.57
CA ILE A 227 8.51 -2.70 -0.35
C ILE A 227 8.96 -1.53 0.51
N ALA A 228 8.43 -0.33 0.27
CA ALA A 228 8.84 0.89 0.97
C ALA A 228 8.46 0.86 2.44
N ASP A 229 7.31 0.30 2.78
CA ASP A 229 6.84 0.10 4.15
C ASP A 229 7.45 -1.12 4.85
N VAL A 230 8.39 -1.81 4.16
CA VAL A 230 9.15 -2.95 4.72
C VAL A 230 8.27 -4.11 5.17
N MET A 231 7.13 -4.30 4.51
CA MET A 231 6.20 -5.38 4.84
C MET A 231 6.82 -6.77 4.62
N PRO A 232 6.40 -7.78 5.39
CA PRO A 232 6.84 -9.16 5.16
C PRO A 232 6.51 -9.64 3.75
N LEU A 233 7.51 -10.02 2.95
CA LEU A 233 7.31 -10.53 1.59
C LEU A 233 6.94 -12.02 1.59
N THR A 234 5.83 -12.32 2.25
CA THR A 234 5.21 -13.64 2.35
C THR A 234 3.77 -13.58 1.87
N GLY A 235 3.12 -14.73 1.69
CA GLY A 235 1.70 -14.78 1.32
C GLY A 235 1.38 -13.93 0.08
N GLU A 236 0.35 -13.11 0.19
CA GLU A 236 -0.12 -12.23 -0.90
C GLU A 236 0.89 -11.13 -1.24
N ASN A 237 1.62 -10.58 -0.26
CA ASN A 237 2.65 -9.57 -0.51
C ASN A 237 3.75 -10.08 -1.43
N ARG A 238 4.07 -11.39 -1.36
CA ARG A 238 5.04 -11.97 -2.29
C ARG A 238 4.53 -11.95 -3.72
N THR A 239 3.26 -12.25 -3.93
CA THR A 239 2.62 -12.17 -5.25
C THR A 239 2.56 -10.73 -5.74
N LEU A 240 2.04 -9.79 -4.94
CA LEU A 240 1.98 -8.37 -5.27
C LEU A 240 3.35 -7.82 -5.65
N VAL A 241 4.38 -8.13 -4.87
CA VAL A 241 5.74 -7.61 -5.12
C VAL A 241 6.37 -8.28 -6.34
N ARG A 242 6.21 -9.59 -6.52
CA ARG A 242 6.81 -10.28 -7.67
C ARG A 242 6.22 -9.80 -8.99
N GLU A 243 4.89 -9.81 -9.09
CA GLU A 243 4.19 -9.36 -10.29
C GLU A 243 4.35 -7.84 -10.47
N GLY A 244 4.21 -7.06 -9.42
CA GLY A 244 4.38 -5.61 -9.48
C GLY A 244 5.80 -5.17 -9.86
N LEU A 245 6.86 -5.90 -9.47
CA LEU A 245 8.22 -5.63 -9.95
C LEU A 245 8.37 -5.96 -11.45
N ALA A 246 7.67 -6.96 -11.96
CA ALA A 246 7.64 -7.25 -13.39
C ALA A 246 6.94 -6.12 -14.17
N VAL A 247 5.80 -5.62 -13.66
CA VAL A 247 5.13 -4.45 -14.22
C VAL A 247 6.03 -3.20 -14.11
N LEU A 248 6.68 -2.97 -12.98
CA LEU A 248 7.56 -1.83 -12.78
C LEU A 248 8.79 -1.86 -13.70
N GLN A 249 9.29 -3.05 -14.07
CA GLN A 249 10.39 -3.21 -15.03
C GLN A 249 10.08 -2.58 -16.37
N ASP A 250 8.86 -2.74 -16.84
CA ASP A 250 8.36 -2.25 -18.13
C ASP A 250 7.19 -1.27 -17.95
N THR A 251 7.21 -0.51 -16.84
CA THR A 251 6.10 0.38 -16.49
C THR A 251 5.80 1.39 -17.60
N MET A 252 4.51 1.61 -17.84
CA MET A 252 4.02 2.64 -18.76
C MET A 252 3.80 4.00 -18.08
N ARG A 253 4.04 4.10 -16.75
CA ARG A 253 3.88 5.35 -16.00
C ARG A 253 5.08 6.26 -16.24
N PRO A 254 4.90 7.45 -16.89
CA PRO A 254 6.01 8.37 -17.14
C PRO A 254 6.76 8.79 -15.88
N GLY A 255 6.03 8.89 -14.73
CA GLY A 255 6.64 9.23 -13.45
C GLY A 255 7.60 8.19 -12.93
N LEU A 256 7.24 6.91 -13.01
CA LEU A 256 8.12 5.80 -12.58
C LEU A 256 9.29 5.61 -13.56
N GLN A 257 9.05 5.75 -14.87
CA GLN A 257 10.11 5.73 -15.88
C GLN A 257 11.15 6.83 -15.60
N ALA A 258 10.70 8.05 -15.35
CA ALA A 258 11.58 9.18 -15.04
C ALA A 258 12.36 8.96 -13.75
N LEU A 259 11.77 8.34 -12.72
CA LEU A 259 12.48 8.00 -11.47
C LEU A 259 13.55 6.92 -11.70
N LEU A 260 13.24 5.89 -12.48
CA LEU A 260 14.19 4.83 -12.85
C LEU A 260 15.38 5.42 -13.63
N GLU A 261 15.10 6.31 -14.57
CA GLU A 261 16.15 7.00 -15.33
C GLU A 261 17.02 7.90 -14.45
N ALA A 262 16.41 8.78 -13.66
CA ALA A 262 17.09 9.67 -12.75
C ALA A 262 17.91 8.91 -11.68
N GLY A 263 17.47 7.72 -11.30
CA GLY A 263 18.19 6.80 -10.42
C GLY A 263 19.32 6.02 -11.10
N GLY A 264 19.44 6.08 -12.45
CA GLY A 264 20.44 5.33 -13.22
C GLY A 264 20.12 3.83 -13.32
N TYR A 265 18.84 3.46 -13.31
CA TYR A 265 18.36 2.07 -13.41
C TYR A 265 17.89 1.67 -14.82
N THR A 266 17.91 2.60 -15.79
CA THR A 266 17.53 2.30 -17.18
C THR A 266 18.31 1.11 -17.74
N GLY A 267 17.60 0.11 -18.26
CA GLY A 267 18.20 -1.10 -18.83
C GLY A 267 18.78 -2.07 -17.80
N LYS A 268 18.57 -1.85 -16.52
CA LYS A 268 18.95 -2.77 -15.43
C LYS A 268 17.72 -3.52 -14.91
N PRO A 269 17.89 -4.73 -14.34
CA PRO A 269 16.80 -5.40 -13.65
C PRO A 269 16.27 -4.56 -12.49
N VAL A 270 14.94 -4.38 -12.44
CA VAL A 270 14.28 -3.75 -11.31
C VAL A 270 14.01 -4.79 -10.24
N THR A 271 14.49 -4.53 -9.05
CA THR A 271 14.41 -5.45 -7.90
C THR A 271 13.85 -4.72 -6.68
N ALA A 272 13.51 -5.46 -5.62
CA ALA A 272 13.12 -4.86 -4.34
C ALA A 272 14.22 -3.91 -3.80
N GLU A 273 15.51 -4.19 -4.07
CA GLU A 273 16.62 -3.31 -3.72
C GLU A 273 16.57 -2.00 -4.52
N THR A 274 16.21 -2.05 -5.81
CA THR A 274 16.00 -0.86 -6.65
C THR A 274 14.91 0.03 -6.03
N VAL A 275 13.81 -0.56 -5.58
CA VAL A 275 12.74 0.19 -4.92
C VAL A 275 13.21 0.75 -3.58
N SER A 276 13.73 -0.09 -2.68
CA SER A 276 14.09 0.31 -1.31
C SER A 276 15.17 1.40 -1.24
N TYR A 277 16.17 1.34 -2.13
CA TYR A 277 17.33 2.23 -2.08
C TYR A 277 17.39 3.24 -3.23
N GLY A 278 16.62 2.99 -4.29
CA GLY A 278 16.58 3.86 -5.46
C GLY A 278 15.33 4.74 -5.53
N LEU A 279 14.15 4.16 -5.56
CA LEU A 279 12.91 4.89 -5.79
C LEU A 279 12.30 5.46 -4.51
N ALA A 280 12.11 4.62 -3.48
CA ALA A 280 11.44 5.03 -2.25
C ALA A 280 12.12 6.22 -1.54
N PRO A 281 13.47 6.30 -1.41
CA PRO A 281 14.10 7.46 -0.80
C PRO A 281 13.86 8.78 -1.56
N ARG A 282 13.75 8.72 -2.89
CA ARG A 282 13.45 9.90 -3.73
C ARG A 282 12.03 10.38 -3.53
N ILE A 283 11.06 9.48 -3.52
CA ILE A 283 9.66 9.80 -3.26
C ILE A 283 9.51 10.36 -1.83
N ASN A 284 10.12 9.74 -0.84
CA ASN A 284 10.12 10.22 0.55
C ASN A 284 10.82 11.59 0.72
N ALA A 285 11.79 11.92 -0.15
CA ALA A 285 12.44 13.22 -0.14
C ALA A 285 11.47 14.35 -0.53
N ALA A 286 10.50 14.09 -1.43
CA ALA A 286 9.45 15.03 -1.77
C ALA A 286 8.68 15.51 -0.53
N GLY A 287 8.31 14.59 0.36
CA GLY A 287 7.62 14.90 1.62
C GLY A 287 8.46 15.71 2.61
N ARG A 288 9.80 15.77 2.42
CA ARG A 288 10.72 16.54 3.28
C ARG A 288 11.01 17.93 2.74
N MET A 289 10.94 18.12 1.43
CA MET A 289 11.42 19.36 0.77
C MET A 289 10.28 20.33 0.40
N ASP A 290 9.12 19.81 -0.03
CA ASP A 290 8.00 20.64 -0.47
C ASP A 290 6.66 20.14 0.09
N THR A 291 6.13 19.10 -0.50
CA THR A 291 4.90 18.39 -0.05
C THR A 291 4.85 17.00 -0.69
N ALA A 292 4.24 16.04 -0.02
CA ALA A 292 3.92 14.72 -0.59
C ALA A 292 3.08 14.82 -1.90
N ALA A 293 2.39 15.93 -2.09
CA ALA A 293 1.65 16.21 -3.32
C ALA A 293 2.55 16.21 -4.58
N VAL A 294 3.84 16.53 -4.46
CA VAL A 294 4.79 16.46 -5.58
C VAL A 294 5.07 15.01 -5.98
N ALA A 295 5.18 14.11 -4.97
CA ALA A 295 5.35 12.68 -5.22
C ALA A 295 4.10 12.09 -5.87
N LEU A 296 2.90 12.40 -5.36
CA LEU A 296 1.64 11.97 -5.96
C LEU A 296 1.51 12.49 -7.40
N LYS A 297 1.83 13.77 -7.62
CA LYS A 297 1.83 14.36 -8.97
C LYS A 297 2.77 13.63 -9.91
N LEU A 298 3.90 13.15 -9.43
CA LEU A 298 4.84 12.37 -10.24
C LEU A 298 4.24 11.00 -10.61
N LEU A 299 3.68 10.27 -9.64
CA LEU A 299 3.10 8.94 -9.88
C LEU A 299 1.89 9.00 -10.84
N LEU A 300 1.10 10.07 -10.80
CA LEU A 300 -0.07 10.29 -11.65
C LEU A 300 0.24 11.10 -12.92
N CYS A 301 1.52 11.39 -13.21
CA CYS A 301 1.90 12.20 -14.35
C CYS A 301 1.80 11.41 -15.67
N GLU A 302 1.03 11.95 -16.63
CA GLU A 302 0.86 11.38 -17.96
C GLU A 302 1.84 11.98 -19.00
N ASN A 303 2.52 13.08 -18.65
CA ASN A 303 3.44 13.79 -19.52
C ASN A 303 4.88 13.50 -19.18
N GLU A 304 5.65 12.94 -20.12
CA GLU A 304 7.05 12.53 -19.95
C GLU A 304 7.97 13.69 -19.58
N GLU A 305 7.85 14.87 -20.22
CA GLU A 305 8.70 16.02 -19.96
C GLU A 305 8.46 16.58 -18.53
N GLN A 306 7.19 16.64 -18.11
CA GLN A 306 6.82 17.05 -16.76
C GLN A 306 7.33 16.04 -15.72
N ALA A 307 7.17 14.74 -15.99
CA ALA A 307 7.66 13.67 -15.13
C ALA A 307 9.19 13.75 -14.96
N ALA A 308 9.94 13.93 -16.06
CA ALA A 308 11.39 14.09 -16.01
C ALA A 308 11.80 15.31 -15.17
N GLY A 309 11.09 16.45 -15.32
CA GLY A 309 11.34 17.65 -14.52
C GLY A 309 11.10 17.47 -13.04
N ILE A 310 10.05 16.71 -12.66
CA ILE A 310 9.74 16.40 -11.26
C ILE A 310 10.78 15.40 -10.71
N ALA A 311 11.07 14.32 -11.43
CA ALA A 311 12.01 13.29 -11.00
C ALA A 311 13.43 13.86 -10.78
N ALA A 312 13.88 14.78 -11.65
CA ALA A 312 15.16 15.46 -11.49
C ALA A 312 15.25 16.30 -10.20
N ARG A 313 14.12 16.87 -9.72
CA ARG A 313 14.08 17.62 -8.45
C ARG A 313 14.14 16.72 -7.22
N LEU A 314 13.74 15.44 -7.36
CA LEU A 314 13.71 14.44 -6.29
C LEU A 314 15.01 13.60 -6.23
N SER A 315 15.94 13.81 -7.14
CA SER A 315 17.21 13.07 -7.26
C SER A 315 18.39 13.91 -6.87
#